data_39b524d02af4771a923118f52be2e03b
#
_entry.id   39b524d02af4771a923118f52be2e03b
#
_cell.length_a   1.000
_cell.length_b   1.000
_cell.length_c   1.000
_cell.angle_alpha   90.00
_cell.angle_beta   90.00
_cell.angle_gamma   90.00
#
_symmetry.space_group_name_H-M   'P 1'
#
loop_
_entity.id
_entity.type
_entity.pdbx_description
1 polymer ?
#
loop_
_entity_poly.entity_id
_entity_poly.type
_entity_poly.pdbx_seq_one_letter_code
_entity_poly.pdbx_strand_id
1 'polypeptide(L)'
;LSAVAVGLVGVLIVLFPRFTVDGDTVSKMATLGAIMVLGASIMRGLVQIHVRRLVQTDSTAAIVFFFSLTATCLSFLTLPAGMLVNWPALTWISPSTEIVAILILSGLVGGVAQIMITSSFRFGPVSMLAPFDYASMVFAIIIGWAFFGEIPTSAIVIGAGLVMTGGVLIIWRERYLGLDRAKSKASSPPQGTLS
;
A
#
# COMPACT_ATOMS: atom_id res chain seq x y z
N LEU A 1 -10.93 -15.05 -8.63
CA LEU A 1 -9.70 -15.13 -9.43
C LEU A 1 -9.70 -14.16 -10.61
N SER A 2 -10.82 -14.03 -11.37
CA SER A 2 -10.90 -13.12 -12.54
C SER A 2 -10.62 -11.64 -12.18
N ALA A 3 -11.19 -11.14 -11.10
CA ALA A 3 -10.99 -9.75 -10.67
C ALA A 3 -9.52 -9.48 -10.24
N VAL A 4 -8.86 -10.45 -9.61
CA VAL A 4 -7.43 -10.37 -9.27
C VAL A 4 -6.59 -10.35 -10.56
N ALA A 5 -6.95 -11.17 -11.56
CA ALA A 5 -6.27 -11.19 -12.84
C ALA A 5 -6.38 -9.84 -13.57
N VAL A 6 -7.57 -9.20 -13.55
CA VAL A 6 -7.78 -7.87 -14.13
C VAL A 6 -6.90 -6.82 -13.46
N GLY A 7 -6.84 -6.82 -12.12
CA GLY A 7 -5.96 -5.93 -11.37
C GLY A 7 -4.47 -6.16 -11.70
N LEU A 8 -4.06 -7.42 -11.79
CA LEU A 8 -2.68 -7.77 -12.14
C LEU A 8 -2.31 -7.31 -13.56
N VAL A 9 -3.21 -7.49 -14.53
CA VAL A 9 -3.03 -6.98 -15.90
C VAL A 9 -2.88 -5.45 -15.89
N GLY A 10 -3.69 -4.73 -15.08
CA GLY A 10 -3.55 -3.28 -14.91
C GLY A 10 -2.17 -2.89 -14.40
N VAL A 11 -1.65 -3.58 -13.41
CA VAL A 11 -0.27 -3.33 -12.88
C VAL A 11 0.78 -3.62 -13.96
N LEU A 12 0.65 -4.70 -14.71
CA LEU A 12 1.58 -5.04 -15.80
C LEU A 12 1.58 -3.98 -16.90
N ILE A 13 0.41 -3.43 -17.28
CA ILE A 13 0.31 -2.34 -18.27
C ILE A 13 1.06 -1.09 -17.80
N VAL A 14 0.93 -0.72 -16.53
CA VAL A 14 1.67 0.44 -15.96
C VAL A 14 3.18 0.19 -15.96
N LEU A 15 3.61 -1.04 -15.69
CA LEU A 15 5.01 -1.40 -15.61
C LEU A 15 5.65 -1.67 -16.98
N PHE A 16 4.85 -2.10 -17.96
CA PHE A 16 5.36 -2.52 -19.28
C PHE A 16 6.31 -1.50 -19.94
N PRO A 17 6.01 -0.18 -19.98
CA PRO A 17 6.93 0.80 -20.55
C PRO A 17 8.29 0.86 -19.83
N ARG A 18 8.36 0.44 -18.58
CA ARG A 18 9.62 0.42 -17.80
C ARG A 18 10.54 -0.75 -18.16
N PHE A 19 9.97 -1.82 -18.74
CA PHE A 19 10.74 -2.99 -19.17
C PHE A 19 11.21 -2.92 -20.63
N THR A 20 10.57 -2.06 -21.46
CA THR A 20 10.79 -2.02 -22.90
C THR A 20 11.77 -0.92 -23.35
N VAL A 21 12.26 -0.07 -22.44
CA VAL A 21 13.25 0.96 -22.78
C VAL A 21 14.63 0.31 -22.85
N ASP A 22 15.18 0.24 -24.08
CA ASP A 22 16.45 -0.43 -24.37
C ASP A 22 17.69 0.30 -23.81
N GLY A 23 18.58 -0.48 -23.21
CA GLY A 23 20.02 -0.33 -23.29
C GLY A 23 20.73 0.57 -22.29
N ASP A 24 20.14 1.61 -21.72
CA ASP A 24 20.82 2.55 -20.83
C ASP A 24 20.80 2.09 -19.37
N THR A 25 21.86 2.45 -18.62
CA THR A 25 21.98 2.20 -17.16
C THR A 25 20.79 2.74 -16.39
N VAL A 26 20.18 3.85 -16.83
CA VAL A 26 18.96 4.45 -16.27
C VAL A 26 17.76 3.52 -16.41
N SER A 27 17.63 2.81 -17.53
CA SER A 27 16.57 1.83 -17.77
C SER A 27 16.70 0.62 -16.84
N LYS A 28 17.92 0.10 -16.65
CA LYS A 28 18.18 -1.01 -15.73
C LYS A 28 17.86 -0.66 -14.28
N MET A 29 18.19 0.55 -13.84
CA MET A 29 17.84 1.05 -12.50
C MET A 29 16.33 1.24 -12.33
N ALA A 30 15.62 1.72 -13.34
CA ALA A 30 14.17 1.85 -13.33
C ALA A 30 13.47 0.49 -13.25
N THR A 31 13.96 -0.49 -13.99
CA THR A 31 13.47 -1.88 -13.96
C THR A 31 13.69 -2.52 -12.60
N LEU A 32 14.89 -2.37 -12.02
CA LEU A 32 15.18 -2.86 -10.67
C LEU A 32 14.27 -2.20 -9.64
N GLY A 33 14.07 -0.89 -9.72
CA GLY A 33 13.13 -0.16 -8.87
C GLY A 33 11.70 -0.69 -8.97
N ALA A 34 11.21 -0.98 -10.18
CA ALA A 34 9.89 -1.55 -10.41
C ALA A 34 9.74 -2.93 -9.76
N ILE A 35 10.74 -3.81 -9.87
CA ILE A 35 10.75 -5.13 -9.22
C ILE A 35 10.76 -4.98 -7.69
N MET A 36 11.55 -4.06 -7.14
CA MET A 36 11.59 -3.79 -5.72
C MET A 36 10.25 -3.28 -5.19
N VAL A 37 9.56 -2.41 -5.92
CA VAL A 37 8.22 -1.90 -5.57
C VAL A 37 7.18 -3.03 -5.57
N LEU A 38 7.23 -3.95 -6.54
CA LEU A 38 6.36 -5.13 -6.54
C LEU A 38 6.61 -6.02 -5.32
N GLY A 39 7.87 -6.29 -4.99
CA GLY A 39 8.23 -7.05 -3.79
C GLY A 39 7.76 -6.35 -2.51
N ALA A 40 7.96 -5.06 -2.40
CA ALA A 40 7.48 -4.25 -1.28
C ALA A 40 5.94 -4.28 -1.16
N SER A 41 5.22 -4.29 -2.27
CA SER A 41 3.75 -4.38 -2.29
C SER A 41 3.24 -5.71 -1.73
N ILE A 42 3.91 -6.82 -2.04
CA ILE A 42 3.61 -8.14 -1.48
C ILE A 42 3.85 -8.13 0.04
N MET A 43 4.99 -7.61 0.48
CA MET A 43 5.31 -7.49 1.90
C MET A 43 4.29 -6.61 2.64
N ARG A 44 3.89 -5.48 2.04
CA ARG A 44 2.86 -4.60 2.59
C ARG A 44 1.53 -5.34 2.77
N GLY A 45 1.10 -6.16 1.81
CA GLY A 45 -0.10 -6.98 1.92
C GLY A 45 -0.03 -7.96 3.09
N LEU A 46 1.10 -8.64 3.28
CA LEU A 46 1.33 -9.53 4.41
C LEU A 46 1.28 -8.78 5.76
N VAL A 47 1.93 -7.63 5.84
CA VAL A 47 1.92 -6.76 7.03
C VAL A 47 0.50 -6.33 7.39
N GLN A 48 -0.32 -5.92 6.42
CA GLN A 48 -1.71 -5.53 6.66
C GLN A 48 -2.53 -6.65 7.30
N ILE A 49 -2.33 -7.92 6.86
CA ILE A 49 -3.00 -9.08 7.44
C ILE A 49 -2.57 -9.30 8.89
N HIS A 50 -1.28 -9.15 9.18
CA HIS A 50 -0.74 -9.29 10.54
C HIS A 50 -1.21 -8.17 11.46
N VAL A 51 -1.14 -6.91 11.00
CA VAL A 51 -1.60 -5.74 11.76
C VAL A 51 -3.09 -5.89 12.11
N ARG A 52 -3.92 -6.37 11.17
CA ARG A 52 -5.33 -6.62 11.45
C ARG A 52 -5.55 -7.62 12.58
N ARG A 53 -4.73 -8.65 12.67
CA ARG A 53 -4.80 -9.60 13.81
C ARG A 53 -4.36 -8.94 15.10
N LEU A 54 -3.29 -8.17 15.04
CA LEU A 54 -2.68 -7.53 16.19
C LEU A 54 -3.58 -6.46 16.83
N VAL A 55 -4.32 -5.69 16.03
CA VAL A 55 -5.25 -4.66 16.55
C VAL A 55 -6.45 -5.26 17.32
N GLN A 56 -6.68 -6.57 17.25
CA GLN A 56 -7.72 -7.23 18.03
C GLN A 56 -7.27 -7.52 19.48
N THR A 57 -5.96 -7.65 19.71
CA THR A 57 -5.37 -7.99 21.01
C THR A 57 -4.67 -6.81 21.66
N ASP A 58 -4.04 -5.95 20.86
CA ASP A 58 -3.19 -4.87 21.33
C ASP A 58 -3.78 -3.48 21.04
N SER A 59 -3.32 -2.48 21.77
CA SER A 59 -3.73 -1.10 21.54
C SER A 59 -3.11 -0.57 20.23
N THR A 60 -3.88 0.22 19.47
CA THR A 60 -3.40 0.87 18.25
C THR A 60 -2.15 1.71 18.50
N ALA A 61 -2.10 2.41 19.64
CA ALA A 61 -0.97 3.24 20.01
C ALA A 61 0.32 2.42 20.19
N ALA A 62 0.24 1.26 20.85
CA ALA A 62 1.40 0.38 21.03
C ALA A 62 1.90 -0.15 19.68
N ILE A 63 0.99 -0.61 18.81
CA ILE A 63 1.36 -1.12 17.48
C ILE A 63 2.08 -0.05 16.67
N VAL A 64 1.54 1.16 16.60
CA VAL A 64 2.13 2.28 15.85
C VAL A 64 3.45 2.71 16.46
N PHE A 65 3.54 2.75 17.81
CA PHE A 65 4.78 3.11 18.50
C PHE A 65 5.91 2.13 18.18
N PHE A 66 5.69 0.82 18.36
CA PHE A 66 6.73 -0.18 18.09
C PHE A 66 7.10 -0.25 16.61
N PHE A 67 6.12 -0.11 15.70
CA PHE A 67 6.38 -0.04 14.28
C PHE A 67 7.27 1.16 13.93
N SER A 68 6.92 2.35 14.42
CA SER A 68 7.69 3.58 14.18
C SER A 68 9.08 3.50 14.81
N LEU A 69 9.17 2.97 16.02
CA LEU A 69 10.45 2.76 16.70
C LEU A 69 11.39 1.84 15.90
N THR A 70 10.85 0.70 15.45
CA THR A 70 11.61 -0.26 14.63
C THR A 70 12.06 0.37 13.31
N ALA A 71 11.16 1.09 12.62
CA ALA A 71 11.49 1.80 11.38
C ALA A 71 12.58 2.85 11.60
N THR A 72 12.51 3.60 12.71
CA THR A 72 13.51 4.59 13.09
C THR A 72 14.88 3.95 13.38
N CYS A 73 14.90 2.86 14.16
CA CYS A 73 16.14 2.14 14.44
C CYS A 73 16.76 1.58 13.15
N LEU A 74 15.97 0.99 12.25
CA LEU A 74 16.46 0.51 10.96
C LEU A 74 16.97 1.65 10.07
N SER A 75 16.31 2.81 10.10
CA SER A 75 16.78 4.00 9.38
C SER A 75 18.13 4.48 9.91
N PHE A 76 18.32 4.53 11.23
CA PHE A 76 19.62 4.90 11.81
C PHE A 76 20.73 3.90 11.47
N LEU A 77 20.43 2.61 11.28
CA LEU A 77 21.43 1.63 10.85
C LEU A 77 21.97 1.90 9.43
N THR A 78 21.27 2.65 8.61
CA THR A 78 21.76 3.04 7.28
C THR A 78 22.95 4.01 7.35
N LEU A 79 23.10 4.76 8.44
CA LEU A 79 24.22 5.69 8.64
C LEU A 79 25.58 4.96 8.69
N PRO A 80 25.82 4.00 9.62
CA PRO A 80 27.08 3.25 9.62
C PRO A 80 27.22 2.37 8.36
N ALA A 81 26.11 1.83 7.82
CA ALA A 81 26.17 1.05 6.60
C ALA A 81 26.65 1.89 5.42
N GLY A 82 26.19 3.14 5.29
CA GLY A 82 26.66 4.07 4.25
C GLY A 82 28.14 4.39 4.36
N MET A 83 28.65 4.54 5.59
CA MET A 83 30.07 4.78 5.84
C MET A 83 30.95 3.57 5.51
N LEU A 84 30.47 2.35 5.76
CA LEU A 84 31.22 1.10 5.52
C LEU A 84 31.23 0.69 4.06
N VAL A 85 30.11 0.84 3.35
CA VAL A 85 29.93 0.29 1.98
C VAL A 85 30.23 1.35 0.92
N ASN A 86 30.38 2.64 1.27
CA ASN A 86 30.55 3.78 0.35
C ASN A 86 29.50 3.80 -0.78
N TRP A 87 28.28 3.38 -0.47
CA TRP A 87 27.19 3.37 -1.45
C TRP A 87 26.47 4.71 -1.46
N PRO A 88 26.46 5.44 -2.61
CA PRO A 88 25.88 6.78 -2.70
C PRO A 88 24.45 6.90 -2.19
N ALA A 89 23.65 5.84 -2.36
CA ALA A 89 22.26 5.79 -1.91
C ALA A 89 22.09 5.76 -0.38
N LEU A 90 23.14 5.43 0.37
CA LEU A 90 23.13 5.37 1.84
C LEU A 90 23.89 6.53 2.48
N THR A 91 24.42 7.47 1.70
CA THR A 91 25.14 8.65 2.25
C THR A 91 24.15 9.64 2.84
N TRP A 92 24.34 9.98 4.09
CA TRP A 92 23.54 11.01 4.75
C TRP A 92 24.09 12.39 4.43
N ILE A 93 23.21 13.29 3.99
CA ILE A 93 23.52 14.68 3.64
C ILE A 93 22.82 15.56 4.67
N SER A 94 23.47 16.57 5.18
CA SER A 94 22.85 17.56 6.07
C SER A 94 21.78 18.34 5.31
N PRO A 95 20.51 18.24 5.70
CA PRO A 95 19.42 18.93 5.01
C PRO A 95 19.44 20.44 5.35
N SER A 96 18.97 21.28 4.42
CA SER A 96 18.71 22.69 4.70
C SER A 96 17.58 22.86 5.72
N THR A 97 17.50 24.03 6.37
CA THR A 97 16.44 24.32 7.36
C THR A 97 15.03 24.15 6.79
N GLU A 98 14.83 24.51 5.53
CA GLU A 98 13.56 24.34 4.83
C GLU A 98 13.20 22.86 4.66
N ILE A 99 14.18 22.04 4.26
CA ILE A 99 13.99 20.59 4.11
C ILE A 99 13.69 19.96 5.47
N VAL A 100 14.36 20.39 6.55
CA VAL A 100 14.05 19.91 7.92
C VAL A 100 12.61 20.22 8.30
N ALA A 101 12.12 21.43 8.02
CA ALA A 101 10.74 21.80 8.31
C ALA A 101 9.73 20.91 7.55
N ILE A 102 9.99 20.63 6.26
CA ILE A 102 9.16 19.74 5.44
C ILE A 102 9.20 18.30 5.98
N LEU A 103 10.37 17.80 6.39
CA LEU A 103 10.52 16.48 6.97
C LEU A 103 9.75 16.33 8.29
N ILE A 104 9.80 17.34 9.17
CA ILE A 104 9.04 17.35 10.41
C ILE A 104 7.52 17.34 10.11
N LEU A 105 7.07 18.21 9.21
CA LEU A 105 5.66 18.30 8.85
C LEU A 105 5.17 16.98 8.24
N SER A 106 5.90 16.40 7.29
CA SER A 106 5.54 15.11 6.69
C SER A 106 5.57 13.97 7.70
N GLY A 107 6.51 13.99 8.66
CA GLY A 107 6.56 13.03 9.77
C GLY A 107 5.32 13.11 10.68
N LEU A 108 4.90 14.32 11.03
CA LEU A 108 3.68 14.53 11.83
C LEU A 108 2.41 14.07 11.09
N VAL A 109 2.23 14.50 9.85
CA VAL A 109 1.09 14.09 9.01
C VAL A 109 1.11 12.58 8.78
N GLY A 110 2.27 12.00 8.48
CA GLY A 110 2.45 10.56 8.30
C GLY A 110 2.14 9.78 9.58
N GLY A 111 2.56 10.27 10.75
CA GLY A 111 2.26 9.67 12.04
C GLY A 111 0.74 9.63 12.34
N VAL A 112 0.04 10.74 12.11
CA VAL A 112 -1.42 10.79 12.23
C VAL A 112 -2.08 9.82 11.26
N ALA A 113 -1.68 9.83 10.00
CA ALA A 113 -2.19 8.92 8.98
C ALA A 113 -1.97 7.45 9.36
N GLN A 114 -0.80 7.10 9.92
CA GLN A 114 -0.49 5.75 10.37
C GLN A 114 -1.39 5.30 11.52
N ILE A 115 -1.67 6.18 12.49
CA ILE A 115 -2.62 5.90 13.57
C ILE A 115 -4.03 5.66 13.01
N MET A 116 -4.48 6.51 12.07
CA MET A 116 -5.80 6.37 11.46
C MET A 116 -5.93 5.07 10.66
N ILE A 117 -4.94 4.73 9.82
CA ILE A 117 -4.92 3.50 9.04
C ILE A 117 -4.90 2.28 9.96
N THR A 118 -4.04 2.26 10.98
CA THR A 118 -3.98 1.15 11.93
C THR A 118 -5.29 1.00 12.71
N SER A 119 -5.90 2.10 13.13
CA SER A 119 -7.20 2.10 13.82
C SER A 119 -8.32 1.56 12.92
N SER A 120 -8.30 1.86 11.62
CA SER A 120 -9.35 1.42 10.69
C SER A 120 -9.48 -0.10 10.60
N PHE A 121 -8.39 -0.85 10.80
CA PHE A 121 -8.41 -2.32 10.82
C PHE A 121 -9.22 -2.92 11.99
N ARG A 122 -9.57 -2.14 13.01
CA ARG A 122 -10.48 -2.57 14.08
C ARG A 122 -11.93 -2.65 13.61
N PHE A 123 -12.31 -1.80 12.66
CA PHE A 123 -13.69 -1.63 12.24
C PHE A 123 -14.10 -2.53 11.07
N GLY A 124 -13.12 -3.09 10.34
CA GLY A 124 -13.44 -3.91 9.18
C GLY A 124 -12.30 -4.79 8.65
N PRO A 125 -12.64 -5.71 7.75
CA PRO A 125 -11.64 -6.50 7.05
C PRO A 125 -10.80 -5.64 6.10
N VAL A 126 -9.57 -6.10 5.80
CA VAL A 126 -8.65 -5.43 4.87
C VAL A 126 -9.30 -5.16 3.51
N SER A 127 -10.14 -6.09 3.03
CA SER A 127 -10.88 -5.94 1.77
C SER A 127 -11.89 -4.78 1.78
N MET A 128 -12.44 -4.43 2.94
CA MET A 128 -13.34 -3.27 3.07
C MET A 128 -12.60 -1.93 2.98
N LEU A 129 -11.31 -1.92 3.31
CA LEU A 129 -10.46 -0.74 3.26
C LEU A 129 -9.83 -0.50 1.89
N ALA A 130 -9.75 -1.54 1.04
CA ALA A 130 -9.16 -1.45 -0.29
C ALA A 130 -9.71 -0.32 -1.19
N PRO A 131 -11.01 0.05 -1.17
CA PRO A 131 -11.51 1.19 -1.94
C PRO A 131 -10.82 2.51 -1.60
N PHE A 132 -10.42 2.69 -0.35
CA PHE A 132 -9.73 3.90 0.10
C PHE A 132 -8.28 3.97 -0.40
N ASP A 133 -7.62 2.79 -0.57
CA ASP A 133 -6.32 2.72 -1.23
C ASP A 133 -6.41 3.15 -2.70
N TYR A 134 -7.49 2.81 -3.40
CA TYR A 134 -7.71 3.29 -4.78
C TYR A 134 -8.02 4.79 -4.85
N ALA A 135 -8.74 5.33 -3.86
CA ALA A 135 -8.96 6.77 -3.77
C ALA A 135 -7.62 7.52 -3.63
N SER A 136 -6.68 6.99 -2.85
CA SER A 136 -5.34 7.60 -2.70
C SER A 136 -4.59 7.69 -4.03
N MET A 137 -4.78 6.72 -4.94
CA MET A 137 -4.18 6.74 -6.28
C MET A 137 -4.76 7.86 -7.14
N VAL A 138 -6.07 8.11 -7.05
CA VAL A 138 -6.71 9.25 -7.74
C VAL A 138 -6.16 10.57 -7.23
N PHE A 139 -6.04 10.73 -5.91
CA PHE A 139 -5.43 11.93 -5.32
C PHE A 139 -3.98 12.11 -5.74
N ALA A 140 -3.19 11.02 -5.80
CA ALA A 140 -1.81 11.10 -6.26
C ALA A 140 -1.69 11.61 -7.70
N ILE A 141 -2.56 11.15 -8.61
CA ILE A 141 -2.61 11.61 -10.00
C ILE A 141 -2.99 13.11 -10.07
N ILE A 142 -4.00 13.52 -9.30
CA ILE A 142 -4.45 14.92 -9.26
C ILE A 142 -3.34 15.84 -8.72
N ILE A 143 -2.69 15.44 -7.64
CA ILE A 143 -1.60 16.20 -7.03
C ILE A 143 -0.39 16.26 -7.97
N GLY A 144 0.00 15.15 -8.59
CA GLY A 144 1.07 15.09 -9.58
C GLY A 144 0.83 16.06 -10.74
N TRP A 145 -0.39 16.08 -11.26
CA TRP A 145 -0.76 17.01 -12.33
C TRP A 145 -0.82 18.46 -11.85
N ALA A 146 -1.48 18.76 -10.73
CA ALA A 146 -1.74 20.12 -10.30
C ALA A 146 -0.50 20.83 -9.72
N PHE A 147 0.36 20.12 -8.99
CA PHE A 147 1.52 20.71 -8.30
C PHE A 147 2.85 20.48 -9.01
N PHE A 148 2.98 19.35 -9.71
CA PHE A 148 4.23 19.00 -10.39
C PHE A 148 4.15 19.12 -11.91
N GLY A 149 2.95 19.41 -12.47
CA GLY A 149 2.75 19.51 -13.92
C GLY A 149 2.94 18.17 -14.65
N GLU A 150 2.91 17.05 -13.92
CA GLU A 150 3.07 15.72 -14.48
C GLU A 150 1.81 15.30 -15.21
N ILE A 151 1.89 15.16 -16.53
CA ILE A 151 0.77 14.66 -17.34
C ILE A 151 0.80 13.12 -17.27
N PRO A 152 -0.24 12.47 -16.70
CA PRO A 152 -0.26 11.01 -16.63
C PRO A 152 -0.28 10.42 -18.05
N THR A 153 0.60 9.47 -18.31
CA THR A 153 0.63 8.76 -19.59
C THR A 153 -0.63 7.91 -19.76
N SER A 154 -1.01 7.62 -21.01
CA SER A 154 -2.16 6.76 -21.30
C SER A 154 -2.04 5.38 -20.62
N ALA A 155 -0.83 4.84 -20.51
CA ALA A 155 -0.57 3.59 -19.79
C ALA A 155 -0.90 3.69 -18.30
N ILE A 156 -0.58 4.81 -17.64
CA ILE A 156 -0.93 5.06 -16.23
C ILE A 156 -2.44 5.15 -16.06
N VAL A 157 -3.12 5.91 -16.93
CA VAL A 157 -4.58 6.09 -16.84
C VAL A 157 -5.32 4.76 -17.05
N ILE A 158 -4.97 4.02 -18.10
CA ILE A 158 -5.59 2.72 -18.41
C ILE A 158 -5.30 1.71 -17.33
N GLY A 159 -4.04 1.57 -16.91
CA GLY A 159 -3.65 0.63 -15.87
C GLY A 159 -4.29 0.95 -14.52
N ALA A 160 -4.36 2.23 -14.13
CA ALA A 160 -5.07 2.69 -12.94
C ALA A 160 -6.56 2.34 -13.00
N GLY A 161 -7.21 2.58 -14.14
CA GLY A 161 -8.61 2.22 -14.37
C GLY A 161 -8.86 0.71 -14.23
N LEU A 162 -7.98 -0.13 -14.75
CA LEU A 162 -8.07 -1.59 -14.63
C LEU A 162 -7.88 -2.06 -13.18
N VAL A 163 -6.90 -1.49 -12.47
CA VAL A 163 -6.66 -1.81 -11.05
C VAL A 163 -7.87 -1.44 -10.21
N MET A 164 -8.42 -0.24 -10.38
CA MET A 164 -9.63 0.20 -9.67
C MET A 164 -10.83 -0.69 -9.98
N THR A 165 -11.05 -1.01 -11.27
CA THR A 165 -12.14 -1.90 -11.69
C THR A 165 -12.00 -3.28 -11.07
N GLY A 166 -10.79 -3.86 -11.10
CA GLY A 166 -10.49 -5.13 -10.44
C GLY A 166 -10.82 -5.11 -8.95
N GLY A 167 -10.44 -4.04 -8.25
CA GLY A 167 -10.73 -3.85 -6.84
C GLY A 167 -12.23 -3.73 -6.53
N VAL A 168 -12.95 -2.93 -7.29
CA VAL A 168 -14.41 -2.79 -7.15
C VAL A 168 -15.12 -4.12 -7.39
N LEU A 169 -14.71 -4.91 -8.39
CA LEU A 169 -15.23 -6.23 -8.66
C LEU A 169 -15.00 -7.22 -7.49
N ILE A 170 -13.85 -7.17 -6.84
CA ILE A 170 -13.55 -7.99 -5.66
C ILE A 170 -14.53 -7.65 -4.53
N ILE A 171 -14.70 -6.36 -4.22
CA ILE A 171 -15.58 -5.89 -3.15
C ILE A 171 -17.04 -6.23 -3.43
N TRP A 172 -17.48 -6.01 -4.67
CA TRP A 172 -18.85 -6.34 -5.07
C TRP A 172 -19.11 -7.84 -4.93
N ARG A 173 -18.19 -8.68 -5.35
CA ARG A 173 -18.29 -10.14 -5.21
C ARG A 173 -18.28 -10.57 -3.73
N GLU A 174 -17.44 -9.99 -2.89
CA GLU A 174 -17.41 -10.30 -1.46
C GLU A 174 -18.74 -9.94 -0.77
N ARG A 175 -19.31 -8.80 -1.11
CA ARG A 175 -20.65 -8.41 -0.61
C ARG A 175 -21.73 -9.37 -1.07
N TYR A 176 -21.72 -9.77 -2.33
CA TYR A 176 -22.70 -10.71 -2.87
C TYR A 176 -22.61 -12.07 -2.16
N LEU A 177 -21.41 -12.63 -2.04
CA LEU A 177 -21.18 -13.90 -1.34
C LEU A 177 -21.47 -13.81 0.17
N GLY A 178 -21.22 -12.67 0.79
CA GLY A 178 -21.55 -12.41 2.19
C GLY A 178 -23.06 -12.41 2.43
N LEU A 179 -23.83 -11.83 1.54
CA LEU A 179 -25.30 -11.83 1.58
C LEU A 179 -25.86 -13.25 1.39
N ASP A 180 -25.30 -14.04 0.48
CA ASP A 180 -25.74 -15.43 0.25
C ASP A 180 -25.45 -16.32 1.45
N ARG A 181 -24.29 -16.17 2.10
CA ARG A 181 -23.95 -16.90 3.34
C ARG A 181 -24.85 -16.49 4.50
N ALA A 182 -25.20 -15.23 4.62
CA ALA A 182 -26.12 -14.75 5.64
C ALA A 182 -27.54 -15.31 5.44
N LYS A 183 -28.03 -15.34 4.19
CA LYS A 183 -29.32 -15.96 3.84
C LYS A 183 -29.33 -17.46 4.09
N SER A 184 -28.27 -18.18 3.70
CA SER A 184 -28.12 -19.62 3.93
C SER A 184 -28.11 -19.97 5.42
N LYS A 185 -27.47 -19.16 6.26
CA LYS A 185 -27.44 -19.35 7.70
C LYS A 185 -28.77 -19.06 8.37
N ALA A 186 -29.55 -18.11 7.84
CA ALA A 186 -30.89 -17.79 8.33
C ALA A 186 -31.95 -18.85 7.92
N SER A 187 -31.73 -19.59 6.83
CA SER A 187 -32.61 -20.64 6.35
C SER A 187 -32.33 -22.04 6.95
N SER A 188 -31.26 -22.20 7.70
CA SER A 188 -30.96 -23.45 8.39
C SER A 188 -31.89 -23.58 9.60
N PRO A 189 -32.70 -24.68 9.73
CA PRO A 189 -33.54 -24.87 10.90
C PRO A 189 -32.68 -24.98 12.15
N PRO A 190 -33.17 -24.51 13.32
CA PRO A 190 -32.45 -24.66 14.57
C PRO A 190 -32.20 -26.14 14.81
N GLN A 191 -30.92 -26.51 14.96
CA GLN A 191 -30.58 -27.88 15.32
C GLN A 191 -31.22 -28.16 16.69
N GLY A 192 -32.21 -29.03 16.67
CA GLY A 192 -32.93 -29.43 17.85
C GLY A 192 -31.95 -29.93 18.88
N THR A 193 -32.04 -29.39 20.07
CA THR A 193 -31.45 -29.95 21.29
C THR A 193 -32.06 -31.32 21.46
N LEU A 194 -31.29 -32.37 21.14
CA LEU A 194 -31.62 -33.73 21.59
C LEU A 194 -31.44 -33.75 23.09
N SER A 195 -32.56 -33.76 23.79
CA SER A 195 -32.68 -34.08 25.22
C SER A 195 -32.30 -35.54 25.49
#